data_1f217aa1fd98b8dc01e35a5f038626cd
#
_entry.id   1f217aa1fd98b8dc01e35a5f038626cd
#
_cell.length_a   1.000
_cell.length_b   1.000
_cell.length_c   1.000
_cell.angle_alpha   90.00
_cell.angle_beta   90.00
_cell.angle_gamma   90.00
#
_symmetry.space_group_name_H-M   'P 1'
#
loop_
_entity.id
_entity.type
_entity.pdbx_description
1 polymer ?
#
loop_
_entity_poly.entity_id
_entity_poly.type
_entity_poly.pdbx_seq_one_letter_code
_entity_poly.pdbx_strand_id
1 'polypeptide(L)' 'MTIRTRARFPMRGEPTVTATVTVDGVRHTERGTASGGYFAHERVARTLAARLGLADFHDASAIVAHGYRFTTTKETTP' A
#
# COMPACT_ATOMS: atom_id res chain seq x y z
N MET A 1 11.16 -4.74 -1.43
CA MET A 1 10.51 -4.07 -0.28
C MET A 1 9.04 -4.49 -0.21
N THR A 2 8.47 -4.38 0.95
CA THR A 2 7.08 -4.78 1.16
C THR A 2 6.24 -3.57 1.52
N ILE A 3 5.20 -3.33 0.72
CA ILE A 3 4.19 -2.33 1.05
C ILE A 3 3.03 -3.06 1.71
N ARG A 4 2.72 -2.67 2.92
CA ARG A 4 1.59 -3.24 3.66
C ARG A 4 0.42 -2.29 3.60
N THR A 5 -0.76 -2.82 3.33
CA THR A 5 -1.98 -2.02 3.32
C THR A 5 -2.93 -2.53 4.39
N ARG A 6 -3.73 -1.63 4.91
CA ARG A 6 -4.73 -1.97 5.89
C ARG A 6 -5.97 -1.10 5.68
N ALA A 7 -7.12 -1.75 5.63
CA ALA A 7 -8.39 -1.05 5.56
C ALA A 7 -8.90 -0.77 6.96
N ARG A 8 -9.55 0.37 7.13
CA ARG A 8 -10.18 0.77 8.36
C ARG A 8 -11.64 1.10 8.08
N PHE A 9 -12.53 0.52 8.86
CA PHE A 9 -13.98 0.70 8.70
C PHE A 9 -14.52 1.37 9.96
N PRO A 10 -14.45 2.71 10.06
CA PRO A 10 -14.96 3.41 11.23
C PRO A 10 -16.47 3.31 11.31
N MET A 11 -17.04 3.43 12.50
CA MET A 11 -18.50 3.45 12.67
C MET A 11 -19.11 4.68 12.03
N ARG A 12 -18.36 5.76 11.93
CA ARG A 12 -18.76 6.99 11.24
C ARG A 12 -17.66 7.41 10.31
N GLY A 13 -18.02 7.93 9.15
CA GLY A 13 -17.07 8.35 8.14
C GLY A 13 -16.82 7.26 7.11
N GLU A 14 -16.02 7.59 6.12
CA GLU A 14 -15.71 6.68 5.02
C GLU A 14 -14.63 5.68 5.41
N PRO A 15 -14.74 4.43 4.95
CA PRO A 15 -13.65 3.48 5.08
C PRO A 15 -12.41 3.99 4.34
N THR A 16 -11.24 3.75 4.92
CA THR A 16 -9.97 4.16 4.34
C THR A 16 -9.02 3.00 4.27
N VAL A 17 -8.09 3.09 3.31
CA VAL A 17 -6.95 2.19 3.19
C VAL A 17 -5.68 3.00 3.41
N THR A 18 -4.79 2.48 4.24
CA THR A 18 -3.48 3.06 4.47
C THR A 18 -2.42 2.09 3.97
N ALA A 19 -1.51 2.57 3.13
CA ALA A 19 -0.36 1.82 2.68
C ALA A 19 0.88 2.35 3.37
N THR A 20 1.75 1.46 3.82
CA THR A 20 2.97 1.83 4.54
C THR A 20 4.14 1.01 4.02
N VAL A 21 5.27 1.67 3.81
CA VAL A 21 6.52 1.02 3.43
C VAL A 21 7.67 1.73 4.12
N THR A 22 8.71 0.98 4.47
CA THR A 22 9.94 1.54 5.02
C THR A 22 11.02 1.46 3.95
N VAL A 23 11.59 2.60 3.60
CA VAL A 23 12.68 2.71 2.62
C VAL A 23 13.85 3.42 3.28
N ASP A 24 15.00 2.77 3.28
CA ASP A 24 16.23 3.31 3.90
C ASP A 24 15.99 3.78 5.36
N GLY A 25 15.21 3.00 6.10
CA GLY A 25 14.89 3.32 7.50
C GLY A 25 13.82 4.37 7.70
N VAL A 26 13.27 4.92 6.63
CA VAL A 26 12.22 5.95 6.71
C VAL A 26 10.87 5.34 6.34
N ARG A 27 9.88 5.56 7.20
CA ARG A 27 8.52 5.10 6.96
C ARG A 27 7.78 6.10 6.09
N HIS A 28 7.16 5.58 5.05
CA HIS A 28 6.30 6.37 4.15
C HIS A 28 4.89 5.82 4.19
N THR A 29 3.91 6.69 4.15
CA THR A 29 2.51 6.33 4.26
C THR A 29 1.69 7.03 3.19
N GLU A 30 0.73 6.31 2.61
CA GLU A 30 -0.25 6.85 1.69
C GLU A 30 -1.63 6.40 2.13
N ARG A 31 -2.64 7.27 1.99
CA ARG A 31 -4.00 6.97 2.40
C ARG A 31 -4.96 7.23 1.26
N GLY A 32 -5.98 6.40 1.14
CA GLY A 32 -7.04 6.56 0.15
C GLY A 32 -8.34 5.97 0.65
N THR A 33 -9.39 6.08 -0.17
CA THR A 33 -10.69 5.50 0.18
C THR A 33 -10.66 3.98 -0.01
N ALA A 34 -11.47 3.27 0.77
CA ALA A 34 -11.53 1.81 0.69
C ALA A 34 -12.60 1.30 -0.28
N SER A 35 -13.17 2.15 -1.11
CA SER A 35 -14.17 1.71 -2.09
C SER A 35 -13.53 0.83 -3.16
N GLY A 36 -14.14 -0.32 -3.44
CA GLY A 36 -13.62 -1.26 -4.42
C GLY A 36 -12.85 -2.44 -3.82
N GLY A 37 -12.82 -2.59 -2.52
CA GLY A 37 -12.19 -3.75 -1.87
C GLY A 37 -10.71 -3.87 -2.17
N TYR A 38 -10.30 -5.04 -2.73
CA TYR A 38 -8.90 -5.29 -3.07
C TYR A 38 -8.31 -4.20 -3.97
N PHE A 39 -9.07 -3.71 -4.94
CA PHE A 39 -8.57 -2.70 -5.86
C PHE A 39 -8.23 -1.39 -5.16
N ALA A 40 -8.91 -1.08 -4.06
CA ALA A 40 -8.54 0.08 -3.25
C ALA A 40 -7.16 -0.09 -2.63
N HIS A 41 -6.87 -1.27 -2.11
CA HIS A 41 -5.54 -1.57 -1.55
C HIS A 41 -4.46 -1.46 -2.63
N GLU A 42 -4.71 -2.05 -3.80
CA GLU A 42 -3.77 -2.00 -4.91
C GLU A 42 -3.53 -0.57 -5.36
N ARG A 43 -4.59 0.23 -5.51
CA ARG A 43 -4.49 1.62 -5.95
C ARG A 43 -3.64 2.44 -5.00
N VAL A 44 -3.89 2.34 -3.70
CA VAL A 44 -3.15 3.10 -2.70
C VAL A 44 -1.70 2.65 -2.64
N ALA A 45 -1.44 1.34 -2.72
CA ALA A 45 -0.08 0.81 -2.73
C ALA A 45 0.68 1.25 -3.97
N ARG A 46 0.04 1.23 -5.15
CA ARG A 46 0.67 1.71 -6.39
C ARG A 46 0.97 3.19 -6.35
N THR A 47 0.07 3.98 -5.77
CA THR A 47 0.29 5.42 -5.60
C THR A 47 1.52 5.67 -4.73
N LEU A 48 1.65 4.93 -3.64
CA LEU A 48 2.81 5.05 -2.76
C LEU A 48 4.10 4.65 -3.48
N ALA A 49 4.05 3.52 -4.20
CA ALA A 49 5.21 3.04 -4.96
C ALA A 49 5.66 4.06 -6.01
N ALA A 50 4.70 4.63 -6.75
CA ALA A 50 5.00 5.64 -7.77
C ALA A 50 5.62 6.88 -7.16
N ARG A 51 5.07 7.35 -6.02
CA ARG A 51 5.59 8.53 -5.34
C ARG A 51 7.03 8.34 -4.89
N LEU A 52 7.40 7.12 -4.51
CA LEU A 52 8.73 6.82 -4.02
C LEU A 52 9.68 6.28 -5.09
N GLY A 53 9.22 6.15 -6.34
CA GLY A 53 10.04 5.62 -7.42
C GLY A 53 10.35 4.14 -7.27
N LEU A 54 9.48 3.37 -6.64
CA LEU A 54 9.68 1.94 -6.49
C LEU A 54 9.25 1.20 -7.75
N ALA A 55 10.02 0.17 -8.12
CA ALA A 55 9.80 -0.60 -9.34
C ALA A 55 9.30 -2.01 -9.03
N ASP A 56 8.96 -2.76 -10.08
CA ASP A 56 8.58 -4.18 -10.01
C ASP A 56 7.48 -4.46 -8.99
N PHE A 57 6.40 -3.70 -9.13
CA PHE A 57 5.24 -3.87 -8.25
C PHE A 57 4.55 -5.20 -8.54
N HIS A 58 4.43 -6.05 -7.53
CA HIS A 58 3.75 -7.33 -7.63
C HIS A 58 2.58 -7.41 -6.65
N ASP A 59 1.50 -7.99 -7.11
CA ASP A 59 0.34 -8.23 -6.28
C ASP A 59 0.69 -9.21 -5.17
N ALA A 60 0.01 -9.08 -4.06
CA ALA A 60 0.28 -9.91 -2.90
C ALA A 60 -0.96 -10.63 -2.41
N SER A 61 -0.72 -11.64 -1.61
CA SER A 61 -1.78 -12.36 -0.91
C SER A 61 -2.26 -11.54 0.28
N ALA A 62 -3.51 -11.78 0.68
CA ALA A 62 -4.02 -11.23 1.92
C ALA A 62 -3.21 -11.76 3.10
N ILE A 63 -2.83 -10.87 4.02
CA ILE A 63 -2.06 -11.25 5.20
C ILE A 63 -2.91 -11.23 6.47
N VAL A 64 -3.94 -10.39 6.48
CA VAL A 64 -4.93 -10.32 7.56
C VAL A 64 -6.29 -9.99 6.94
N ALA A 65 -7.34 -9.99 7.75
CA ALA A 65 -8.72 -9.84 7.28
C ALA A 65 -8.95 -8.60 6.42
N HIS A 66 -8.24 -7.51 6.64
CA HIS A 66 -8.45 -6.26 5.91
C HIS A 66 -7.14 -5.66 5.43
N GLY A 67 -6.16 -6.52 5.17
CA GLY A 67 -4.84 -6.06 4.76
C GLY A 67 -4.23 -6.93 3.68
N TYR A 68 -3.35 -6.33 2.90
CA TYR A 68 -2.60 -6.99 1.84
C TYR A 68 -1.14 -6.59 1.92
N ARG A 69 -0.31 -7.40 1.32
CA ARG A 69 1.12 -7.15 1.23
C ARG A 69 1.52 -7.19 -0.24
N PHE A 70 2.12 -6.11 -0.70
CA PHE A 70 2.61 -5.98 -2.06
C PHE A 70 4.12 -5.92 -2.02
N THR A 71 4.77 -6.51 -3.01
CA THR A 71 6.22 -6.49 -3.08
C THR A 71 6.68 -5.55 -4.19
N THR A 72 7.79 -4.89 -3.97
CA THR A 72 8.39 -3.98 -4.92
C THR A 72 9.88 -3.92 -4.66
N THR A 73 10.63 -3.37 -5.60
CA THR A 73 12.07 -3.19 -5.46
C THR A 73 12.40 -1.71 -5.52
N LYS A 74 13.46 -1.33 -4.81
CA LYS A 74 13.99 0.01 -4.92
C LYS A 74 14.62 0.15 -6.30
N GLU A 75 14.21 1.20 -7.04
CA GLU A 75 14.81 1.46 -8.32
C GLU A 75 16.25 1.87 -8.13
N THR A 76 17.17 1.06 -8.65
CA THR A 76 18.58 1.39 -8.65
C THR A 76 18.90 2.14 -9.92
N THR A 77 19.21 3.41 -9.78
CA THR A 77 19.75 4.17 -10.90
C THR A 77 21.18 3.74 -11.13
N PRO A 78 21.50 3.29 -12.33
CA PRO A 78 22.89 2.91 -12.62
C PRO A 78 23.83 4.10 -12.53
#